data_a8298250b665f9185b4145f1d49fb711
#
_entry.id   a8298250b665f9185b4145f1d49fb711
#
_cell.length_a   1.000
_cell.length_b   1.000
_cell.length_c   1.000
_cell.angle_alpha   90.00
_cell.angle_beta   90.00
_cell.angle_gamma   90.00
#
_symmetry.space_group_name_H-M   'P 1'
#
loop_
_entity.id
_entity.type
_entity.pdbx_description
1 polymer ?
#
loop_
_entity_poly.entity_id
_entity_poly.type
_entity_poly.pdbx_seq_one_letter_code
_entity_poly.pdbx_strand_id
1 'polypeptide(L)'
;MAAAHSWVDHFLIAMPSLADPHFFRGVTLVCQHDAEGAMGLVLNHPSDFTMGEVLRQMDIPGAAPALARQPVLLGGPVQRDRGFVLHEDARDFGPSLRFGHGLAISTSREILEALARGDGPADFVMALGYAGWGAGQLEEEIVQNSWLTVPAERAIIFDTPIERRWQAAAGVLGIDISGVSDSVGHA
;
A
#
# COMPACT_ATOMS: atom_id res chain seq x y z
N MET A 1 -23.86 5.51 21.37
CA MET A 1 -22.81 6.14 20.59
C MET A 1 -22.59 5.33 19.33
N ALA A 2 -22.71 5.97 18.18
CA ALA A 2 -22.32 5.30 16.95
C ALA A 2 -20.80 5.06 17.01
N ALA A 3 -20.37 3.81 16.78
CA ALA A 3 -18.95 3.52 16.61
C ALA A 3 -18.43 4.35 15.44
N ALA A 4 -17.29 5.01 15.61
CA ALA A 4 -16.67 5.72 14.51
C ALA A 4 -16.39 4.73 13.37
N HIS A 5 -16.74 5.09 12.16
CA HIS A 5 -16.49 4.25 11.00
C HIS A 5 -14.98 4.07 10.80
N SER A 6 -14.53 2.83 10.71
CA SER A 6 -13.13 2.51 10.43
C SER A 6 -12.94 2.22 8.94
N TRP A 7 -11.92 2.84 8.35
CA TRP A 7 -11.52 2.61 6.97
C TRP A 7 -10.42 1.56 6.82
N VAL A 8 -10.08 0.85 7.91
CA VAL A 8 -9.12 -0.26 7.87
C VAL A 8 -9.60 -1.31 6.84
N ASP A 9 -8.66 -1.86 6.09
CA ASP A 9 -8.93 -2.83 5.03
C ASP A 9 -9.80 -2.25 3.89
N HIS A 10 -9.65 -0.96 3.64
CA HIS A 10 -10.23 -0.26 2.49
C HIS A 10 -9.12 0.32 1.63
N PHE A 11 -9.36 0.42 0.33
CA PHE A 11 -8.55 1.25 -0.55
C PHE A 11 -9.05 2.69 -0.53
N LEU A 12 -8.10 3.60 -0.51
CA LEU A 12 -8.32 5.01 -0.84
C LEU A 12 -7.84 5.22 -2.26
N ILE A 13 -8.74 5.62 -3.13
CA ILE A 13 -8.44 5.85 -4.54
C ILE A 13 -8.31 7.35 -4.72
N ALA A 14 -7.10 7.82 -5.08
CA ALA A 14 -6.86 9.25 -5.27
C ALA A 14 -7.67 9.76 -6.46
N MET A 15 -8.45 10.81 -6.22
CA MET A 15 -9.17 11.49 -7.29
C MET A 15 -8.16 12.19 -8.21
N PRO A 16 -8.44 12.29 -9.53
CA PRO A 16 -7.53 12.99 -10.46
C PRO A 16 -7.22 14.42 -10.08
N SER A 17 -8.11 15.06 -9.32
CA SER A 17 -7.93 16.43 -8.80
C SER A 17 -6.95 16.52 -7.62
N LEU A 18 -6.56 15.37 -7.02
CA LEU A 18 -5.59 15.36 -5.93
C LEU A 18 -4.19 15.54 -6.50
N ALA A 19 -3.66 16.75 -6.37
CA ALA A 19 -2.40 17.16 -7.00
C ALA A 19 -1.16 16.80 -6.19
N ASP A 20 -1.28 16.14 -5.03
CA ASP A 20 -0.15 15.75 -4.20
C ASP A 20 0.66 14.67 -4.92
N PRO A 21 1.97 14.90 -5.22
CA PRO A 21 2.78 13.95 -5.97
C PRO A 21 2.98 12.61 -5.25
N HIS A 22 2.84 12.57 -3.92
CA HIS A 22 2.93 11.33 -3.15
C HIS A 22 1.73 10.42 -3.36
N PHE A 23 0.59 10.95 -3.79
CA PHE A 23 -0.67 10.23 -3.91
C PHE A 23 -1.28 10.28 -5.32
N PHE A 24 -0.65 10.98 -6.24
CA PHE A 24 -1.18 11.15 -7.59
C PHE A 24 -1.51 9.80 -8.24
N ARG A 25 -2.77 9.62 -8.64
CA ARG A 25 -3.32 8.36 -9.18
C ARG A 25 -2.98 7.15 -8.30
N GLY A 26 -2.85 7.36 -7.00
CA GLY A 26 -2.48 6.32 -6.05
C GLY A 26 -3.66 5.52 -5.57
N VAL A 27 -3.38 4.26 -5.27
CA VAL A 27 -4.24 3.38 -4.48
C VAL A 27 -3.55 3.17 -3.14
N THR A 28 -4.17 3.57 -2.06
CA THR A 28 -3.63 3.42 -0.71
C THR A 28 -4.46 2.44 0.09
N LEU A 29 -3.82 1.44 0.67
CA LEU A 29 -4.46 0.49 1.59
C LEU A 29 -4.39 1.06 3.00
N VAL A 30 -5.53 1.27 3.64
CA VAL A 30 -5.58 1.71 5.04
C VAL A 30 -5.32 0.52 5.95
N CYS A 31 -4.26 0.61 6.74
CA CYS A 31 -3.78 -0.46 7.61
C CYS A 31 -4.14 -0.24 9.07
N GLN A 32 -4.31 1.02 9.46
CA GLN A 32 -4.69 1.40 10.82
C GLN A 32 -5.52 2.69 10.75
N HIS A 33 -6.58 2.75 11.56
CA HIS A 33 -7.44 3.92 11.64
C HIS A 33 -8.16 3.94 12.98
N ASP A 34 -8.00 5.03 13.71
CA ASP A 34 -8.67 5.28 14.98
C ASP A 34 -8.86 6.79 15.21
N ALA A 35 -9.28 7.17 16.41
CA ALA A 35 -9.49 8.58 16.75
C ALA A 35 -8.20 9.41 16.75
N GLU A 36 -7.04 8.78 16.82
CA GLU A 36 -5.74 9.45 16.82
C GLU A 36 -5.15 9.65 15.44
N GLY A 37 -5.70 9.01 14.42
CA GLY A 37 -5.27 9.15 13.04
C GLY A 37 -5.38 7.88 12.23
N ALA A 38 -4.65 7.84 11.12
CA ALA A 38 -4.63 6.70 10.23
C ALA A 38 -3.23 6.46 9.64
N MET A 39 -3.00 5.23 9.19
CA MET A 39 -1.81 4.81 8.49
C MET A 39 -2.19 3.95 7.30
N GLY A 40 -1.50 4.14 6.17
CA GLY A 40 -1.72 3.34 4.98
C GLY A 40 -0.45 3.16 4.15
N LEU A 41 -0.54 2.28 3.17
CA LEU A 41 0.51 2.03 2.19
C LEU A 41 0.00 2.30 0.78
N VAL A 42 0.70 3.15 0.04
CA VAL A 42 0.45 3.34 -1.39
C VAL A 42 0.96 2.10 -2.12
N LEU A 43 0.12 1.49 -2.97
CA LEU A 43 0.38 0.18 -3.55
C LEU A 43 0.81 0.21 -5.03
N ASN A 44 0.89 1.37 -5.65
CA ASN A 44 1.13 1.46 -7.09
C ASN A 44 2.17 2.49 -7.51
N HIS A 45 3.00 2.96 -6.59
CA HIS A 45 4.11 3.84 -6.90
C HIS A 45 5.44 3.08 -6.74
N PRO A 46 6.08 2.63 -7.84
CA PRO A 46 7.37 1.95 -7.72
C PRO A 46 8.46 2.92 -7.29
N SER A 47 9.39 2.40 -6.47
CA SER A 47 10.63 3.09 -6.13
C SER A 47 11.70 2.81 -7.19
N ASP A 48 12.88 3.41 -7.01
CA ASP A 48 14.06 3.10 -7.82
C ASP A 48 14.77 1.81 -7.38
N PHE A 49 14.25 1.12 -6.36
CA PHE A 49 14.88 -0.07 -5.78
C PHE A 49 14.17 -1.35 -6.16
N THR A 50 14.95 -2.43 -6.28
CA THR A 50 14.46 -3.81 -6.35
C THR A 50 14.66 -4.52 -5.00
N MET A 51 13.99 -5.65 -4.82
CA MET A 51 14.20 -6.47 -3.63
C MET A 51 15.66 -6.89 -3.48
N GLY A 52 16.33 -7.23 -4.59
CA GLY A 52 17.75 -7.61 -4.56
C GLY A 52 18.65 -6.50 -4.01
N GLU A 53 18.37 -5.26 -4.39
CA GLU A 53 19.13 -4.12 -3.87
C GLU A 53 18.90 -3.88 -2.39
N VAL A 54 17.66 -3.97 -1.92
CA VAL A 54 17.32 -3.83 -0.50
C VAL A 54 17.98 -4.92 0.32
N LEU A 55 17.87 -6.18 -0.11
CA LEU A 55 18.47 -7.32 0.60
C LEU A 55 19.99 -7.19 0.65
N ARG A 56 20.62 -6.73 -0.42
CA ARG A 56 22.06 -6.51 -0.48
C ARG A 56 22.52 -5.42 0.49
N GLN A 57 21.79 -4.31 0.57
CA GLN A 57 22.08 -3.24 1.52
C GLN A 57 21.95 -3.69 2.98
N MET A 58 21.10 -4.67 3.25
CA MET A 58 20.91 -5.25 4.57
C MET A 58 21.81 -6.46 4.86
N ASP A 59 22.74 -6.77 3.96
CA ASP A 59 23.62 -7.95 4.07
C ASP A 59 22.85 -9.26 4.20
N ILE A 60 21.78 -9.42 3.44
CA ILE A 60 20.97 -10.62 3.38
C ILE A 60 21.24 -11.32 2.02
N PRO A 61 22.04 -12.41 2.00
CA PRO A 61 22.36 -13.12 0.76
C PRO A 61 21.29 -14.15 0.39
N GLY A 62 21.42 -14.70 -0.80
CA GLY A 62 20.73 -15.92 -1.22
C GLY A 62 19.39 -15.72 -1.93
N ALA A 63 19.03 -14.49 -2.28
CA ALA A 63 17.79 -14.20 -3.00
C ALA A 63 17.78 -14.86 -4.39
N ALA A 64 16.69 -15.59 -4.71
CA ALA A 64 16.47 -16.10 -6.05
C ALA A 64 16.32 -14.95 -7.06
N PRO A 65 16.71 -15.15 -8.35
CA PRO A 65 16.64 -14.09 -9.35
C PRO A 65 15.25 -13.46 -9.51
N ALA A 66 14.18 -14.24 -9.41
CA ALA A 66 12.80 -13.73 -9.50
C ALA A 66 12.48 -12.80 -8.35
N LEU A 67 12.87 -13.14 -7.12
CA LEU A 67 12.72 -12.27 -5.96
C LEU A 67 13.56 -10.99 -6.10
N ALA A 68 14.81 -11.13 -6.51
CA ALA A 68 15.73 -10.01 -6.64
C ALA A 68 15.24 -8.94 -7.63
N ARG A 69 14.51 -9.35 -8.67
CA ARG A 69 13.95 -8.43 -9.68
C ARG A 69 12.64 -7.78 -9.26
N GLN A 70 12.01 -8.24 -8.18
CA GLN A 70 10.72 -7.69 -7.75
C GLN A 70 10.87 -6.23 -7.34
N PRO A 71 10.00 -5.32 -7.85
CA PRO A 71 10.08 -3.92 -7.50
C PRO A 71 9.69 -3.67 -6.04
N VAL A 72 10.34 -2.69 -5.43
CA VAL A 72 9.97 -2.18 -4.11
C VAL A 72 9.19 -0.89 -4.32
N LEU A 73 8.06 -0.74 -3.62
CA LEU A 73 7.18 0.39 -3.79
C LEU A 73 7.57 1.56 -2.86
N LEU A 74 7.15 2.76 -3.22
CA LEU A 74 7.09 3.90 -2.33
C LEU A 74 5.72 3.87 -1.65
N GLY A 75 5.68 3.49 -0.37
CA GLY A 75 4.43 3.34 0.38
C GLY A 75 3.88 4.65 0.93
N GLY A 76 4.67 5.71 0.94
CA GLY A 76 4.26 7.03 1.39
C GLY A 76 5.44 7.90 1.82
N PRO A 77 5.17 9.15 2.22
CA PRO A 77 6.21 10.13 2.51
C PRO A 77 6.85 10.02 3.90
N VAL A 78 6.28 9.21 4.81
CA VAL A 78 6.76 9.09 6.19
C VAL A 78 7.74 7.93 6.32
N GLN A 79 8.88 8.15 6.97
CA GLN A 79 9.92 7.13 7.21
C GLN A 79 10.32 6.36 5.94
N ARG A 80 10.74 7.07 4.92
CA ARG A 80 11.06 6.52 3.59
C ARG A 80 12.21 5.51 3.57
N ASP A 81 13.02 5.48 4.60
CA ASP A 81 14.13 4.54 4.78
C ASP A 81 13.71 3.23 5.44
N ARG A 82 12.46 3.15 5.92
CA ARG A 82 11.92 1.98 6.61
C ARG A 82 11.11 1.10 5.65
N GLY A 83 11.38 -0.21 5.68
CA GLY A 83 10.68 -1.19 4.88
C GLY A 83 9.47 -1.78 5.60
N PHE A 84 8.39 -1.96 4.84
CA PHE A 84 7.14 -2.57 5.29
C PHE A 84 6.78 -3.70 4.35
N VAL A 85 6.67 -4.91 4.87
CA VAL A 85 6.25 -6.08 4.08
C VAL A 85 4.80 -6.39 4.38
N LEU A 86 3.95 -6.17 3.38
CA LEU A 86 2.53 -6.50 3.42
C LEU A 86 2.33 -7.93 2.93
N HIS A 87 1.67 -8.77 3.73
CA HIS A 87 1.43 -10.17 3.40
C HIS A 87 0.17 -10.68 4.12
N GLU A 88 -0.18 -11.92 3.88
CA GLU A 88 -1.29 -12.59 4.57
C GLU A 88 -0.87 -13.92 5.21
N ASP A 89 0.43 -14.14 5.40
CA ASP A 89 0.95 -15.33 6.06
C ASP A 89 0.69 -15.25 7.57
N ALA A 90 0.10 -16.28 8.14
CA ALA A 90 -0.25 -16.33 9.55
C ALA A 90 0.94 -16.61 10.48
N ARG A 91 2.09 -17.02 9.92
CA ARG A 91 3.29 -17.32 10.70
C ARG A 91 3.84 -16.07 11.37
N ASP A 92 4.56 -16.25 12.47
CA ASP A 92 5.22 -15.18 13.19
C ASP A 92 6.58 -14.87 12.57
N PHE A 93 6.71 -13.65 12.05
CA PHE A 93 7.97 -13.12 11.50
C PHE A 93 8.51 -11.97 12.36
N GLY A 94 8.22 -11.98 13.65
CA GLY A 94 8.56 -10.88 14.56
C GLY A 94 7.41 -9.88 14.70
N PRO A 95 7.68 -8.66 15.19
CA PRO A 95 6.63 -7.65 15.37
C PRO A 95 5.88 -7.37 14.08
N SER A 96 4.56 -7.48 14.13
CA SER A 96 3.68 -7.31 12.98
C SER A 96 2.41 -6.58 13.38
N LEU A 97 1.90 -5.75 12.49
CA LEU A 97 0.57 -5.17 12.59
C LEU A 97 -0.37 -6.05 11.77
N ARG A 98 -1.32 -6.71 12.45
CA ARG A 98 -2.36 -7.51 11.78
C ARG A 98 -3.64 -6.70 11.70
N PHE A 99 -4.31 -6.78 10.56
CA PHE A 99 -5.54 -6.00 10.32
C PHE A 99 -6.43 -6.69 9.29
N GLY A 100 -7.68 -6.23 9.22
CA GLY A 100 -8.63 -6.72 8.23
C GLY A 100 -8.85 -8.22 8.29
N HIS A 101 -8.95 -8.84 7.13
CA HIS A 101 -9.26 -10.26 6.96
C HIS A 101 -7.99 -11.09 6.69
N GLY A 102 -7.02 -11.02 7.60
CA GLY A 102 -5.82 -11.84 7.54
C GLY A 102 -4.59 -11.14 6.96
N LEU A 103 -4.66 -9.84 6.72
CA LEU A 103 -3.49 -9.06 6.30
C LEU A 103 -2.56 -8.75 7.47
N ALA A 104 -1.28 -8.61 7.19
CA ALA A 104 -0.27 -8.21 8.15
C ALA A 104 0.79 -7.35 7.51
N ILE A 105 1.34 -6.43 8.27
CA ILE A 105 2.55 -5.69 7.92
C ILE A 105 3.64 -6.08 8.89
N SER A 106 4.75 -6.58 8.37
CA SER A 106 5.93 -6.94 9.14
C SER A 106 7.09 -6.01 8.78
N THR A 107 7.83 -5.57 9.80
CA THR A 107 8.94 -4.64 9.63
C THR A 107 10.28 -5.21 10.09
N SER A 108 10.32 -6.49 10.43
CA SER A 108 11.50 -7.15 10.98
C SER A 108 12.46 -7.61 9.90
N ARG A 109 13.73 -7.70 10.25
CA ARG A 109 14.75 -8.36 9.41
C ARG A 109 14.41 -9.83 9.14
N GLU A 110 13.77 -10.48 10.10
CA GLU A 110 13.41 -11.90 10.04
C GLU A 110 12.56 -12.25 8.81
N ILE A 111 11.56 -11.42 8.45
CA ILE A 111 10.75 -11.67 7.28
C ILE A 111 11.56 -11.54 5.98
N LEU A 112 12.48 -10.57 5.92
CA LEU A 112 13.35 -10.40 4.77
C LEU A 112 14.31 -11.58 4.60
N GLU A 113 14.84 -12.10 5.68
CA GLU A 113 15.67 -13.30 5.68
C GLU A 113 14.87 -14.52 5.21
N ALA A 114 13.64 -14.67 5.67
CA ALA A 114 12.76 -15.75 5.25
C ALA A 114 12.45 -15.67 3.74
N LEU A 115 12.16 -14.48 3.22
CA LEU A 115 11.94 -14.25 1.79
C LEU A 115 13.18 -14.64 0.98
N ALA A 116 14.37 -14.24 1.43
CA ALA A 116 15.63 -14.56 0.75
C ALA A 116 15.89 -16.07 0.70
N ARG A 117 15.50 -16.82 1.74
CA ARG A 117 15.62 -18.29 1.77
C ARG A 117 14.56 -19.02 0.96
N GLY A 118 13.55 -18.31 0.43
CA GLY A 118 12.41 -18.93 -0.22
C GLY A 118 11.38 -19.53 0.75
N ASP A 119 11.42 -19.15 2.03
CA ASP A 119 10.57 -19.66 3.09
C ASP A 119 9.64 -18.55 3.67
N GLY A 120 9.57 -17.43 3.01
CA GLY A 120 8.69 -16.31 3.39
C GLY A 120 7.28 -16.45 2.84
N PRO A 121 6.44 -15.42 2.99
CA PRO A 121 5.12 -15.39 2.38
C PRO A 121 5.20 -15.61 0.87
N ALA A 122 4.26 -16.39 0.33
CA ALA A 122 4.21 -16.68 -1.11
C ALA A 122 3.90 -15.42 -1.91
N ASP A 123 2.96 -14.61 -1.40
CA ASP A 123 2.59 -13.32 -1.98
C ASP A 123 2.89 -12.22 -0.97
N PHE A 124 3.56 -11.17 -1.42
CA PHE A 124 3.88 -10.04 -0.58
C PHE A 124 4.08 -8.77 -1.41
N VAL A 125 3.96 -7.63 -0.74
CA VAL A 125 4.29 -6.31 -1.28
C VAL A 125 5.31 -5.69 -0.34
N MET A 126 6.45 -5.27 -0.88
CA MET A 126 7.46 -4.53 -0.13
C MET A 126 7.34 -3.04 -0.45
N ALA A 127 7.21 -2.23 0.58
CA ALA A 127 7.11 -0.78 0.44
C ALA A 127 8.11 -0.08 1.35
N LEU A 128 8.64 1.04 0.89
CA LEU A 128 9.45 1.96 1.67
C LEU A 128 8.59 3.15 2.07
N GLY A 129 8.54 3.45 3.35
CA GLY A 129 7.71 4.51 3.89
C GLY A 129 6.23 4.16 3.96
N TYR A 130 5.47 5.06 4.54
CA TYR A 130 4.02 4.92 4.68
C TYR A 130 3.32 6.28 4.57
N ALA A 131 2.00 6.25 4.38
CA ALA A 131 1.14 7.43 4.42
C ALA A 131 0.54 7.56 5.82
N GLY A 132 0.55 8.75 6.37
CA GLY A 132 0.01 9.03 7.69
C GLY A 132 -1.00 10.17 7.66
N TRP A 133 -2.03 10.04 8.47
CA TRP A 133 -3.06 11.07 8.69
C TRP A 133 -3.18 11.34 10.18
N GLY A 134 -3.25 12.61 10.55
CA GLY A 134 -3.53 13.01 11.93
C GLY A 134 -4.98 12.75 12.32
N ALA A 135 -5.31 13.00 13.59
CA ALA A 135 -6.66 12.81 14.13
C ALA A 135 -7.72 13.57 13.30
N GLY A 136 -8.70 12.84 12.76
CA GLY A 136 -9.79 13.40 11.97
C GLY A 136 -9.42 13.83 10.54
N GLN A 137 -8.15 13.78 10.16
CA GLN A 137 -7.70 14.26 8.86
C GLN A 137 -8.22 13.40 7.71
N LEU A 138 -8.14 12.08 7.85
CA LEU A 138 -8.62 11.18 6.79
C LEU A 138 -10.12 11.33 6.57
N GLU A 139 -10.89 11.42 7.65
CA GLU A 139 -12.33 11.62 7.59
C GLU A 139 -12.69 12.92 6.86
N GLU A 140 -11.98 14.00 7.16
CA GLU A 140 -12.19 15.28 6.51
C GLU A 140 -11.86 15.21 5.02
N GLU A 141 -10.76 14.60 4.63
CA GLU A 141 -10.37 14.45 3.24
C GLU A 141 -11.36 13.58 2.45
N ILE A 142 -11.94 12.57 3.07
CA ILE A 142 -13.00 11.75 2.44
C ILE A 142 -14.27 12.59 2.22
N VAL A 143 -14.68 13.35 3.21
CA VAL A 143 -15.84 14.26 3.09
C VAL A 143 -15.62 15.28 1.97
N GLN A 144 -14.40 15.77 1.79
CA GLN A 144 -14.02 16.70 0.72
C GLN A 144 -13.84 16.04 -0.64
N ASN A 145 -14.10 14.72 -0.75
CA ASN A 145 -13.94 13.94 -1.99
C ASN A 145 -12.50 13.90 -2.54
N SER A 146 -11.50 14.03 -1.68
CA SER A 146 -10.10 13.81 -2.06
C SER A 146 -9.83 12.35 -2.39
N TRP A 147 -10.57 11.45 -1.77
CA TRP A 147 -10.46 10.01 -1.91
C TRP A 147 -11.82 9.38 -2.21
N LEU A 148 -11.83 8.40 -3.11
CA LEU A 148 -12.90 7.39 -3.18
C LEU A 148 -12.49 6.21 -2.31
N THR A 149 -13.46 5.56 -1.67
CA THR A 149 -13.20 4.43 -0.80
C THR A 149 -13.90 3.19 -1.32
N VAL A 150 -13.20 2.06 -1.30
CA VAL A 150 -13.77 0.73 -1.59
C VAL A 150 -13.18 -0.28 -0.63
N PRO A 151 -13.90 -1.35 -0.28
CA PRO A 151 -13.29 -2.46 0.45
C PRO A 151 -12.08 -3.01 -0.31
N ALA A 152 -11.02 -3.33 0.41
CA ALA A 152 -9.82 -3.87 -0.19
C ALA A 152 -10.07 -5.26 -0.76
N GLU A 153 -9.46 -5.56 -1.90
CA GLU A 153 -9.51 -6.87 -2.53
C GLU A 153 -8.11 -7.46 -2.65
N ARG A 154 -7.94 -8.69 -2.19
CA ARG A 154 -6.68 -9.42 -2.22
C ARG A 154 -6.09 -9.47 -3.63
N ALA A 155 -6.90 -9.74 -4.63
CA ALA A 155 -6.46 -9.83 -6.02
C ALA A 155 -5.83 -8.53 -6.52
N ILE A 156 -6.31 -7.38 -6.07
CA ILE A 156 -5.75 -6.08 -6.46
C ILE A 156 -4.41 -5.84 -5.77
N ILE A 157 -4.28 -6.28 -4.52
CA ILE A 157 -3.02 -6.13 -3.76
C ILE A 157 -1.91 -7.02 -4.34
N PHE A 158 -2.19 -8.30 -4.59
CA PHE A 158 -1.15 -9.30 -4.86
C PHE A 158 -1.12 -9.81 -6.31
N ASP A 159 -2.24 -9.79 -7.02
CA ASP A 159 -2.36 -10.44 -8.34
C ASP A 159 -2.48 -9.44 -9.49
N THR A 160 -2.64 -8.16 -9.21
CA THR A 160 -2.80 -7.13 -10.23
C THR A 160 -1.47 -6.42 -10.49
N PRO A 161 -1.04 -6.24 -11.75
CA PRO A 161 0.14 -5.45 -12.06
C PRO A 161 0.07 -4.05 -11.46
N ILE A 162 1.21 -3.54 -11.01
CA ILE A 162 1.29 -2.26 -10.29
C ILE A 162 0.61 -1.14 -11.08
N GLU A 163 0.88 -1.05 -12.37
CA GLU A 163 0.36 -0.01 -13.27
C GLU A 163 -1.14 -0.09 -13.51
N ARG A 164 -1.79 -1.18 -13.13
CA ARG A 164 -3.24 -1.39 -13.29
C ARG A 164 -4.02 -1.32 -11.98
N ARG A 165 -3.35 -1.21 -10.85
CA ARG A 165 -4.01 -1.25 -9.54
C ARG A 165 -4.99 -0.09 -9.34
N TRP A 166 -4.65 1.10 -9.80
CA TRP A 166 -5.53 2.27 -9.69
C TRP A 166 -6.84 2.06 -10.47
N GLN A 167 -6.74 1.64 -11.72
CA GLN A 167 -7.93 1.34 -12.55
C GLN A 167 -8.73 0.17 -11.99
N ALA A 168 -8.06 -0.87 -11.51
CA ALA A 168 -8.71 -2.05 -10.93
C ALA A 168 -9.49 -1.69 -9.68
N ALA A 169 -8.91 -0.88 -8.79
CA ALA A 169 -9.59 -0.43 -7.57
C ALA A 169 -10.80 0.44 -7.90
N ALA A 170 -10.69 1.35 -8.85
CA ALA A 170 -11.81 2.16 -9.31
C ALA A 170 -12.91 1.33 -9.97
N GLY A 171 -12.51 0.27 -10.67
CA GLY A 171 -13.44 -0.67 -11.29
C GLY A 171 -14.37 -1.38 -10.30
N VAL A 172 -13.95 -1.56 -9.06
CA VAL A 172 -14.79 -2.10 -7.97
C VAL A 172 -16.03 -1.24 -7.74
N LEU A 173 -15.92 0.08 -7.95
CA LEU A 173 -17.05 1.01 -7.87
C LEU A 173 -17.85 1.10 -9.19
N GLY A 174 -17.46 0.37 -10.22
CA GLY A 174 -18.07 0.51 -11.54
C GLY A 174 -17.67 1.78 -12.28
N ILE A 175 -16.59 2.43 -11.88
CA ILE A 175 -16.09 3.67 -12.48
C ILE A 175 -14.95 3.35 -13.45
N ASP A 176 -15.07 3.84 -14.69
CA ASP A 176 -13.98 3.84 -15.66
C ASP A 176 -13.17 5.12 -15.51
N ILE A 177 -12.06 5.03 -14.76
CA ILE A 177 -11.15 6.15 -14.53
C ILE A 177 -10.29 6.44 -15.79
N SER A 178 -10.13 5.48 -16.69
CA SER A 178 -9.34 5.70 -17.91
C SER A 178 -9.92 6.78 -18.82
N GLY A 179 -11.22 7.00 -18.73
CA GLY A 179 -11.92 8.08 -19.44
C GLY A 179 -11.99 9.40 -18.69
N VAL A 180 -11.57 9.47 -17.44
CA VAL A 180 -11.45 10.73 -16.70
C VAL A 180 -10.12 11.37 -17.11
N SER A 181 -10.15 12.02 -18.27
CA SER A 181 -8.99 12.71 -18.80
C SER A 181 -8.62 13.91 -17.94
N ASP A 182 -7.35 14.28 -17.97
CA ASP A 182 -6.82 15.54 -17.46
C ASP A 182 -7.41 16.78 -18.19
N SER A 183 -8.46 16.62 -18.96
CA SER A 183 -9.18 17.72 -19.57
C SER A 183 -10.04 18.42 -18.50
N VAL A 184 -9.38 19.10 -17.59
CA VAL A 184 -9.98 20.29 -17.02
C VAL A 184 -10.20 21.21 -18.23
N GLY A 185 -11.44 21.36 -18.61
CA GLY A 185 -11.78 22.20 -19.75
C GLY A 185 -11.14 23.56 -19.60
N HIS A 186 -10.38 23.93 -20.58
CA HIS A 186 -10.11 25.33 -20.82
C HIS A 186 -11.43 25.93 -21.29
N ALA A 187 -12.15 26.49 -20.35
CA ALA A 187 -13.19 27.45 -20.70
C ALA A 187 -12.55 28.80 -20.90
#